data_d99cd2a84d32d767659621f5ee1a1e51
#
_entry.id   d99cd2a84d32d767659621f5ee1a1e51
#
_cell.length_a   1.000
_cell.length_b   1.000
_cell.length_c   1.000
_cell.angle_alpha   90.00
_cell.angle_beta   90.00
_cell.angle_gamma   90.00
#
_symmetry.space_group_name_H-M   'P 1'
#
loop_
_entity.id
_entity.type
_entity.pdbx_description
1 polymer ?
#
loop_
_entity_poly.entity_id
_entity_poly.type
_entity_poly.pdbx_seq_one_letter_code
_entity_poly.pdbx_strand_id
1 'polypeptide(L)'
;MMIIGIDPGVSGGISILENKKVIEVFDMPTMIDGKKNKRQVNGSQVTNIIKENIYNNKETIVVVEHVNAMPGQGVTSMFNFGQSFGIIKGVCAALSLPIYFVRPTKWKKHFNLIKTNKEAGRTKAIQVYPEISSKLSRKKDSNKADAILIARYFNDTQL
;
A
#
# COMPACT_ATOMS: atom_id res chain seq x y z
N MET A 1 -6.08 16.12 7.48
CA MET A 1 -5.06 15.06 7.65
C MET A 1 -5.04 14.18 6.41
N MET A 2 -3.84 13.79 6.00
CA MET A 2 -3.61 12.89 4.87
C MET A 2 -3.13 11.54 5.38
N ILE A 3 -3.61 10.48 4.76
CA ILE A 3 -3.20 9.10 5.03
C ILE A 3 -2.68 8.49 3.74
N ILE A 4 -1.46 8.01 3.77
CA ILE A 4 -0.86 7.27 2.67
C ILE A 4 -0.92 5.79 3.02
N GLY A 5 -1.73 5.02 2.33
CA GLY A 5 -1.82 3.57 2.50
C GLY A 5 -0.88 2.85 1.54
N ILE A 6 -0.14 1.88 2.04
CA ILE A 6 0.84 1.14 1.24
C ILE A 6 0.69 -0.36 1.46
N ASP A 7 0.45 -1.07 0.37
CA ASP A 7 0.68 -2.50 0.25
C ASP A 7 2.13 -2.69 -0.26
N PRO A 8 3.08 -3.10 0.61
CA PRO A 8 4.49 -3.14 0.27
C PRO A 8 4.83 -4.39 -0.54
N GLY A 9 5.43 -4.23 -1.65
CA GLY A 9 5.89 -5.32 -2.52
C GLY A 9 5.94 -4.85 -3.96
N VAL A 10 6.62 -5.60 -4.82
CA VAL A 10 6.75 -5.25 -6.24
C VAL A 10 5.41 -5.28 -6.97
N SER A 11 4.44 -6.04 -6.47
CA SER A 11 3.07 -6.07 -6.97
C SER A 11 2.11 -5.29 -6.07
N GLY A 12 2.62 -4.45 -5.20
CA GLY A 12 1.82 -3.68 -4.26
C GLY A 12 1.19 -2.43 -4.86
N GLY A 13 0.76 -1.53 -3.99
CA GLY A 13 0.13 -0.27 -4.37
C GLY A 13 0.30 0.81 -3.32
N ILE A 14 0.04 2.03 -3.75
CA ILE A 14 0.05 3.22 -2.89
C ILE A 14 -1.29 3.95 -3.08
N SER A 15 -1.92 4.34 -1.99
CA SER A 15 -3.13 5.17 -2.00
C SER A 15 -2.91 6.45 -1.21
N ILE A 16 -3.49 7.53 -1.68
CA ILE A 16 -3.49 8.82 -0.98
C ILE A 16 -4.93 9.14 -0.60
N LEU A 17 -5.19 9.22 0.70
CA LEU A 17 -6.50 9.60 1.23
C LEU A 17 -6.41 10.94 1.94
N GLU A 18 -7.41 11.78 1.75
CA GLU A 18 -7.59 13.01 2.50
C GLU A 18 -9.04 13.09 3.01
N ASN A 19 -9.21 13.27 4.32
CA ASN A 19 -10.54 13.38 4.94
C ASN A 19 -11.50 12.28 4.47
N LYS A 20 -11.06 11.04 4.51
CA LYS A 20 -11.77 9.82 4.06
C LYS A 20 -12.05 9.74 2.55
N LYS A 21 -11.56 10.66 1.73
CA LYS A 21 -11.69 10.59 0.26
C LYS A 21 -10.40 10.08 -0.35
N VAL A 22 -10.51 9.25 -1.37
CA VAL A 22 -9.35 8.83 -2.17
C VAL A 22 -8.99 9.94 -3.14
N ILE A 23 -7.79 10.49 -3.01
CA ILE A 23 -7.27 11.52 -3.89
C ILE A 23 -6.61 10.88 -5.10
N GLU A 24 -5.73 9.90 -4.86
CA GLU A 24 -5.00 9.22 -5.93
C GLU A 24 -4.59 7.81 -5.51
N VAL A 25 -4.36 6.95 -6.50
CA VAL A 25 -3.85 5.59 -6.32
C VAL A 25 -2.81 5.26 -7.37
N PHE A 26 -1.80 4.51 -6.96
CA PHE A 26 -0.67 4.14 -7.81
C PHE A 26 -0.36 2.65 -7.67
N ASP A 27 0.05 2.03 -8.77
CA ASP A 27 0.80 0.78 -8.69
C ASP A 27 2.14 1.05 -8.00
N MET A 28 2.69 0.07 -7.27
CA MET A 28 4.01 0.21 -6.69
C MET A 28 5.05 0.45 -7.77
N PRO A 29 5.78 1.58 -7.74
CA PRO A 29 6.86 1.80 -8.69
C PRO A 29 7.95 0.77 -8.51
N THR A 30 8.40 0.18 -9.60
CA THR A 30 9.43 -0.84 -9.59
C THR A 30 10.51 -0.56 -10.62
N MET A 31 11.69 -1.12 -10.40
CA MET A 31 12.82 -1.07 -11.31
C MET A 31 13.38 -2.48 -11.51
N ILE A 32 14.10 -2.68 -12.61
CA ILE A 32 14.80 -3.95 -12.86
C ILE A 32 15.99 -4.04 -11.91
N ASP A 33 16.12 -5.19 -11.24
CA ASP A 33 17.22 -5.51 -10.35
C ASP A 33 17.87 -6.82 -10.78
N GLY A 34 19.06 -6.71 -11.33
CA GLY A 34 19.87 -7.87 -11.74
C GLY A 34 19.39 -8.54 -13.02
N LYS A 35 19.58 -9.87 -13.07
CA LYS A 35 19.33 -10.69 -14.26
C LYS A 35 17.88 -11.18 -14.30
N LYS A 36 17.37 -11.53 -15.50
CA LYS A 36 16.10 -12.21 -15.72
C LYS A 36 14.86 -11.42 -15.30
N ASN A 37 14.82 -10.12 -15.57
CA ASN A 37 13.64 -9.28 -15.29
C ASN A 37 13.19 -9.30 -13.81
N LYS A 38 14.06 -9.60 -12.88
CA LYS A 38 13.77 -9.40 -11.46
C LYS A 38 13.49 -7.94 -11.21
N ARG A 39 12.48 -7.67 -10.40
CA ARG A 39 12.08 -6.31 -10.06
C ARG A 39 12.21 -6.07 -8.57
N GLN A 40 12.53 -4.83 -8.22
CA GLN A 40 12.47 -4.34 -6.85
C GLN A 40 11.69 -3.04 -6.79
N VAL A 41 11.26 -2.64 -5.61
CA VAL A 41 10.61 -1.35 -5.37
C VAL A 41 11.59 -0.23 -5.71
N ASN A 42 11.13 0.73 -6.52
CA ASN A 42 11.91 1.93 -6.86
C ASN A 42 11.67 3.02 -5.79
N GLY A 43 12.59 3.07 -4.82
CA GLY A 43 12.49 4.03 -3.71
C GLY A 43 12.48 5.49 -4.15
N SER A 44 13.20 5.85 -5.21
CA SER A 44 13.19 7.22 -5.75
C SER A 44 11.82 7.61 -6.28
N GLN A 45 11.17 6.73 -7.03
CA GLN A 45 9.83 7.02 -7.55
C GLN A 45 8.78 7.02 -6.45
N VAL A 46 8.88 6.13 -5.45
CA VAL A 46 8.01 6.18 -4.27
C VAL A 46 8.18 7.52 -3.54
N THR A 47 9.40 7.97 -3.37
CA THR A 47 9.70 9.29 -2.76
C THR A 47 9.03 10.42 -3.54
N ASN A 48 9.12 10.41 -4.87
CA ASN A 48 8.50 11.44 -5.71
C ASN A 48 6.97 11.43 -5.58
N ILE A 49 6.34 10.26 -5.67
CA ILE A 49 4.89 10.12 -5.47
C ILE A 49 4.47 10.72 -4.13
N ILE A 50 5.17 10.38 -3.06
CA ILE A 50 4.83 10.91 -1.73
C ILE A 50 5.01 12.44 -1.71
N LYS A 51 6.16 12.97 -2.17
CA LYS A 51 6.43 14.40 -2.15
C LYS A 51 5.46 15.22 -3.00
N GLU A 52 5.06 14.73 -4.15
CA GLU A 52 4.12 15.40 -5.06
C GLU A 52 2.69 15.45 -4.49
N ASN A 53 2.35 14.53 -3.60
CA ASN A 53 1.02 14.42 -3.02
C ASN A 53 0.91 14.95 -1.58
N ILE A 54 2.02 15.32 -0.94
CA ILE A 54 2.01 15.99 0.36
C ILE A 54 1.87 17.49 0.14
N TYR A 55 0.74 18.03 0.51
CA TYR A 55 0.51 19.49 0.47
C TYR A 55 1.02 20.16 1.73
N ASN A 56 1.53 21.38 1.57
CA ASN A 56 2.11 22.19 2.64
C ASN A 56 1.24 22.24 3.91
N ASN A 57 1.85 21.92 5.04
CA ASN A 57 1.30 22.02 6.39
C ASN A 57 0.15 21.06 6.74
N LYS A 58 -0.16 20.04 5.93
CA LYS A 58 -1.10 19.01 6.34
C LYS A 58 -0.38 17.89 7.06
N GLU A 59 -0.88 17.55 8.23
CA GLU A 59 -0.45 16.35 8.94
C GLU A 59 -0.63 15.14 8.03
N THR A 60 0.47 14.44 7.78
CA THR A 60 0.52 13.28 6.91
C THR A 60 1.09 12.09 7.66
N ILE A 61 0.41 10.97 7.59
CA ILE A 61 0.86 9.69 8.16
C ILE A 61 0.90 8.63 7.06
N VAL A 62 1.81 7.67 7.23
CA VAL A 62 1.92 6.52 6.33
C VAL A 62 1.49 5.26 7.06
N VAL A 63 0.60 4.50 6.46
CA VAL A 63 0.09 3.23 6.99
C VAL A 63 0.50 2.12 6.04
N VAL A 64 1.32 1.19 6.52
CA VAL A 64 1.88 0.11 5.72
C VAL A 64 1.37 -1.23 6.22
N GLU A 65 1.01 -2.13 5.31
CA GLU A 65 0.71 -3.50 5.70
C GLU A 65 1.95 -4.13 6.33
N HIS A 66 1.78 -4.68 7.54
CA HIS A 66 2.86 -5.31 8.26
C HIS A 66 3.14 -6.70 7.69
N VAL A 67 4.35 -6.88 7.20
CA VAL A 67 4.80 -8.11 6.55
C VAL A 67 5.79 -8.82 7.44
N ASN A 68 5.64 -10.13 7.54
CA ASN A 68 6.56 -11.01 8.25
C ASN A 68 7.06 -12.12 7.32
N ALA A 69 8.22 -12.65 7.66
CA ALA A 69 8.67 -13.90 7.08
C ALA A 69 7.71 -15.03 7.50
N MET A 70 7.32 -15.87 6.54
CA MET A 70 6.41 -16.99 6.78
C MET A 70 7.17 -18.30 6.58
N PRO A 71 6.98 -19.30 7.46
CA PRO A 71 7.53 -20.64 7.23
C PRO A 71 7.08 -21.20 5.88
N GLY A 72 8.00 -21.86 5.17
CA GLY A 72 7.71 -22.47 3.87
C GLY A 72 7.84 -21.54 2.66
N GLN A 73 8.10 -20.24 2.84
CA GLN A 73 8.45 -19.36 1.74
C GLN A 73 9.89 -19.59 1.29
N GLY A 74 10.14 -19.44 -0.03
CA GLY A 74 11.50 -19.51 -0.57
C GLY A 74 12.40 -18.40 0.00
N VAL A 75 13.65 -18.73 0.29
CA VAL A 75 14.62 -17.80 0.89
C VAL A 75 14.78 -16.54 0.03
N THR A 76 14.88 -16.68 -1.30
CA THR A 76 15.01 -15.56 -2.23
C THR A 76 13.78 -14.66 -2.21
N SER A 77 12.58 -15.25 -2.17
CA SER A 77 11.33 -14.48 -2.12
C SER A 77 11.22 -13.69 -0.83
N MET A 78 11.60 -14.28 0.29
CA MET A 78 11.59 -13.61 1.60
C MET A 78 12.59 -12.45 1.65
N PHE A 79 13.79 -12.66 1.11
CA PHE A 79 14.82 -11.62 1.03
C PHE A 79 14.34 -10.43 0.18
N ASN A 80 13.81 -10.71 -1.02
CA ASN A 80 13.32 -9.67 -1.92
C ASN A 80 12.12 -8.91 -1.33
N PHE A 81 11.22 -9.60 -0.65
CA PHE A 81 10.08 -8.98 0.00
C PHE A 81 10.51 -8.11 1.19
N GLY A 82 11.44 -8.61 2.01
CA GLY A 82 12.04 -7.84 3.10
C GLY A 82 12.79 -6.60 2.61
N GLN A 83 13.47 -6.69 1.46
CA GLN A 83 14.13 -5.57 0.81
C GLN A 83 13.12 -4.49 0.39
N SER A 84 12.03 -4.88 -0.27
CA SER A 84 10.95 -3.96 -0.66
C SER A 84 10.33 -3.27 0.56
N PHE A 85 10.06 -4.01 1.61
CA PHE A 85 9.55 -3.48 2.88
C PHE A 85 10.54 -2.49 3.51
N GLY A 86 11.83 -2.82 3.51
CA GLY A 86 12.90 -1.96 4.02
C GLY A 86 13.03 -0.66 3.22
N ILE A 87 12.88 -0.70 1.89
CA ILE A 87 12.88 0.50 1.03
C ILE A 87 11.74 1.46 1.43
N ILE A 88 10.53 0.94 1.61
CA ILE A 88 9.38 1.76 2.04
C ILE A 88 9.65 2.42 3.40
N LYS A 89 10.14 1.66 4.37
CA LYS A 89 10.51 2.18 5.69
C LYS A 89 11.58 3.26 5.59
N GLY A 90 12.61 3.03 4.76
CA GLY A 90 13.69 3.99 4.53
C GLY A 90 13.21 5.28 3.89
N VAL A 91 12.31 5.22 2.91
CA VAL A 91 11.70 6.39 2.29
C VAL A 91 10.91 7.21 3.32
N CYS A 92 10.07 6.56 4.12
CA CYS A 92 9.31 7.25 5.17
C CYS A 92 10.22 7.91 6.21
N ALA A 93 11.28 7.21 6.63
CA ALA A 93 12.28 7.75 7.55
C ALA A 93 13.01 8.97 6.98
N ALA A 94 13.45 8.88 5.72
CA ALA A 94 14.14 9.99 5.04
C ALA A 94 13.25 11.23 4.85
N LEU A 95 11.94 11.02 4.70
CA LEU A 95 10.96 12.11 4.59
C LEU A 95 10.41 12.56 5.96
N SER A 96 10.90 12.00 7.06
CA SER A 96 10.42 12.28 8.43
C SER A 96 8.91 12.10 8.60
N LEU A 97 8.33 11.11 7.89
CA LEU A 97 6.91 10.79 7.97
C LEU A 97 6.65 9.73 9.05
N PRO A 98 5.68 9.96 9.93
CA PRO A 98 5.21 8.93 10.85
C PRO A 98 4.71 7.71 10.08
N ILE A 99 5.16 6.52 10.50
CA ILE A 99 4.77 5.26 9.89
C ILE A 99 4.04 4.38 10.92
N TYR A 100 2.92 3.81 10.49
CA TYR A 100 2.12 2.86 11.26
C TYR A 100 2.01 1.55 10.49
N PHE A 101 2.03 0.44 11.22
CA PHE A 101 1.94 -0.89 10.63
C PHE A 101 0.61 -1.55 10.99
N VAL A 102 -0.07 -2.08 9.98
CA VAL A 102 -1.34 -2.77 10.13
C VAL A 102 -1.21 -4.22 9.65
N ARG A 103 -1.54 -5.17 10.53
CA ARG A 103 -1.52 -6.59 10.15
C ARG A 103 -2.63 -6.92 9.15
N PRO A 104 -2.36 -7.77 8.14
CA PRO A 104 -3.36 -8.17 7.15
C PRO A 104 -4.67 -8.67 7.76
N THR A 105 -4.58 -9.48 8.82
CA THR A 105 -5.75 -10.03 9.51
C THR A 105 -6.66 -8.95 10.12
N LYS A 106 -6.10 -7.82 10.52
CA LYS A 106 -6.88 -6.74 11.17
C LYS A 106 -7.74 -6.01 10.14
N TRP A 107 -7.13 -5.48 9.09
CA TRP A 107 -7.89 -4.73 8.09
C TRP A 107 -8.83 -5.63 7.27
N LYS A 108 -8.39 -6.87 6.96
CA LYS A 108 -9.25 -7.84 6.26
C LYS A 108 -10.46 -8.22 7.09
N LYS A 109 -10.31 -8.41 8.41
CA LYS A 109 -11.45 -8.67 9.31
C LYS A 109 -12.42 -7.49 9.33
N HIS A 110 -11.93 -6.27 9.40
CA HIS A 110 -12.75 -5.05 9.41
C HIS A 110 -13.68 -4.95 8.18
N PHE A 111 -13.19 -5.37 7.02
CA PHE A 111 -13.97 -5.34 5.77
C PHE A 111 -14.62 -6.67 5.41
N ASN A 112 -14.64 -7.66 6.31
CA ASN A 112 -15.17 -9.02 6.06
C ASN A 112 -14.49 -9.74 4.90
N LEU A 113 -13.17 -9.60 4.79
CA LEU A 113 -12.35 -10.16 3.71
C LEU A 113 -11.51 -11.36 4.15
N ILE A 114 -11.70 -11.89 5.36
CA ILE A 114 -10.99 -13.09 5.80
C ILE A 114 -11.47 -14.29 4.98
N LYS A 115 -10.51 -15.10 4.50
CA LYS A 115 -10.76 -16.27 3.66
C LYS A 115 -11.50 -15.97 2.34
N THR A 116 -11.41 -14.75 1.84
CA THR A 116 -11.92 -14.37 0.53
C THR A 116 -10.80 -14.38 -0.53
N ASN A 117 -11.18 -14.34 -1.81
CA ASN A 117 -10.22 -14.18 -2.90
C ASN A 117 -9.78 -12.72 -3.07
N LYS A 118 -8.78 -12.48 -3.91
CA LYS A 118 -8.26 -11.12 -4.17
C LYS A 118 -9.29 -10.17 -4.79
N GLU A 119 -10.24 -10.69 -5.56
CA GLU A 119 -11.30 -9.88 -6.16
C GLU A 119 -12.25 -9.28 -5.12
N ALA A 120 -12.45 -9.95 -4.00
CA ALA A 120 -13.31 -9.44 -2.93
C ALA A 120 -12.80 -8.11 -2.35
N GLY A 121 -11.48 -7.93 -2.21
CA GLY A 121 -10.87 -6.67 -1.78
C GLY A 121 -11.14 -5.54 -2.78
N ARG A 122 -10.95 -5.81 -4.07
CA ARG A 122 -11.22 -4.85 -5.14
C ARG A 122 -12.70 -4.45 -5.17
N THR A 123 -13.59 -5.41 -5.09
CA THR A 123 -15.04 -5.16 -5.01
C THR A 123 -15.38 -4.31 -3.79
N LYS A 124 -14.80 -4.62 -2.63
CA LYS A 124 -15.03 -3.84 -1.41
C LYS A 124 -14.56 -2.39 -1.56
N ALA A 125 -13.38 -2.16 -2.11
CA ALA A 125 -12.88 -0.81 -2.34
C ALA A 125 -13.79 0.01 -3.27
N ILE A 126 -14.31 -0.60 -4.34
CA ILE A 126 -15.29 0.04 -5.25
C ILE A 126 -16.61 0.33 -4.54
N GLN A 127 -17.08 -0.56 -3.65
CA GLN A 127 -18.29 -0.32 -2.87
C GLN A 127 -18.13 0.86 -1.91
N VAL A 128 -16.96 0.99 -1.28
CA VAL A 128 -16.67 2.10 -0.34
C VAL A 128 -16.41 3.41 -1.08
N TYR A 129 -15.83 3.33 -2.28
CA TYR A 129 -15.42 4.47 -3.10
C TYR A 129 -15.86 4.29 -4.56
N PRO A 130 -17.16 4.39 -4.87
CA PRO A 130 -17.65 4.21 -6.25
C PRO A 130 -17.02 5.16 -7.26
N GLU A 131 -16.64 6.36 -6.81
CA GLU A 131 -16.05 7.41 -7.64
C GLU A 131 -14.71 7.06 -8.25
N ILE A 132 -13.99 6.09 -7.67
CA ILE A 132 -12.69 5.64 -8.20
C ILE A 132 -12.78 4.30 -8.94
N SER A 133 -13.97 3.81 -9.24
CA SER A 133 -14.16 2.50 -9.88
C SER A 133 -13.37 2.35 -11.19
N SER A 134 -13.24 3.42 -11.99
CA SER A 134 -12.45 3.42 -13.22
C SER A 134 -10.96 3.13 -12.98
N LYS A 135 -10.41 3.55 -11.84
CA LYS A 135 -9.01 3.29 -11.45
C LYS A 135 -8.78 1.89 -10.90
N LEU A 136 -9.85 1.15 -10.62
CA LEU A 136 -9.84 -0.22 -10.08
C LEU A 136 -10.51 -1.22 -11.03
N SER A 137 -10.59 -0.93 -12.31
CA SER A 137 -11.36 -1.71 -13.28
C SER A 137 -10.70 -3.04 -13.67
N ARG A 138 -9.38 -3.16 -13.50
CA ARG A 138 -8.63 -4.34 -13.92
C ARG A 138 -8.36 -5.27 -12.75
N LYS A 139 -8.27 -6.57 -13.02
CA LYS A 139 -7.94 -7.59 -12.01
C LYS A 139 -6.64 -7.26 -11.23
N LYS A 140 -5.62 -6.76 -11.92
CA LYS A 140 -4.35 -6.35 -11.30
C LYS A 140 -4.46 -5.14 -10.38
N ASP A 141 -5.55 -4.38 -10.44
CA ASP A 141 -5.78 -3.21 -9.58
C ASP A 141 -6.17 -3.61 -8.14
N SER A 142 -6.29 -4.92 -7.85
CA SER A 142 -6.53 -5.41 -6.49
C SER A 142 -5.47 -4.94 -5.48
N ASN A 143 -4.23 -4.72 -5.92
CA ASN A 143 -3.16 -4.23 -5.04
C ASN A 143 -3.35 -2.75 -4.67
N LYS A 144 -3.86 -1.93 -5.59
CA LYS A 144 -4.26 -0.55 -5.30
C LYS A 144 -5.46 -0.52 -4.36
N ALA A 145 -6.40 -1.44 -4.56
CA ALA A 145 -7.55 -1.58 -3.68
C ALA A 145 -7.13 -1.94 -2.24
N ASP A 146 -6.18 -2.85 -2.08
CA ASP A 146 -5.65 -3.21 -0.77
C ASP A 146 -5.01 -1.98 -0.07
N ALA A 147 -4.22 -1.20 -0.79
CA ALA A 147 -3.64 0.03 -0.26
C ALA A 147 -4.72 1.04 0.21
N ILE A 148 -5.83 1.17 -0.52
CA ILE A 148 -6.96 2.00 -0.11
C ILE A 148 -7.59 1.48 1.18
N LEU A 149 -7.86 0.18 1.25
CA LEU A 149 -8.51 -0.43 2.41
C LEU A 149 -7.62 -0.39 3.66
N ILE A 150 -6.32 -0.52 3.51
CA ILE A 150 -5.34 -0.34 4.60
C ILE A 150 -5.44 1.07 5.19
N ALA A 151 -5.41 2.09 4.34
CA ALA A 151 -5.54 3.49 4.78
C ALA A 151 -6.92 3.76 5.40
N ARG A 152 -7.98 3.25 4.78
CA ARG A 152 -9.34 3.41 5.29
C ARG A 152 -9.54 2.73 6.64
N TYR A 153 -9.03 1.52 6.81
CA TYR A 153 -9.05 0.82 8.10
C TYR A 153 -8.43 1.66 9.21
N PHE A 154 -7.25 2.22 8.95
CA PHE A 154 -6.58 3.08 9.94
C PHE A 154 -7.43 4.30 10.29
N ASN A 155 -7.99 4.95 9.28
CA ASN A 155 -8.85 6.09 9.49
C ASN A 155 -10.11 5.75 10.32
N ASP A 156 -10.69 4.58 10.10
CA ASP A 156 -11.91 4.17 10.80
C ASP A 156 -11.67 3.74 12.24
N THR A 157 -10.44 3.33 12.60
CA THR A 157 -10.15 2.69 13.89
C THR A 157 -9.20 3.47 14.79
N GLN A 158 -8.43 4.41 14.26
CA GLN A 158 -7.40 5.14 15.00
C GLN A 158 -7.63 6.65 15.04
N LEU A 159 -8.61 7.14 14.29
CA LEU A 159 -9.00 8.54 14.22
C LEU A 159 -10.49 8.70 14.52
#